data_7b5dec957894cdf5759d4d115e80b622
#
_entry.id   7b5dec957894cdf5759d4d115e80b622
#
_cell.length_a   1.000
_cell.length_b   1.000
_cell.length_c   1.000
_cell.angle_alpha   90.00
_cell.angle_beta   90.00
_cell.angle_gamma   90.00
#
_symmetry.space_group_name_H-M   'P 1'
#
loop_
_entity.id
_entity.type
_entity.pdbx_description
1 polymer ?
#
loop_
_entity_poly.entity_id
_entity_poly.type
_entity_poly.pdbx_seq_one_letter_code
_entity_poly.pdbx_strand_id
1 'polypeptide(L)'
;MNVRMPPKTDAGFTLLEVIVAFALLATTVTVILQLFSSNLRVLSTSEDFVWATARAEAAMRETLDRENLAVGTSSETTSEGYTVETTISKVLETRTRELPLEMLEVGVKLSWSGVRGERSMVLKTMKMVKREVVGRI
;
A
#
# COMPACT_ATOMS: atom_id res chain seq x y z
N MET A 1 -78.93 10.94 -22.01
CA MET A 1 -78.21 10.07 -21.09
C MET A 1 -76.99 10.84 -20.61
N ASN A 2 -77.14 11.54 -19.46
CA ASN A 2 -76.07 12.38 -18.86
C ASN A 2 -75.14 11.51 -18.03
N VAL A 3 -73.97 11.24 -18.47
CA VAL A 3 -72.93 10.59 -17.70
C VAL A 3 -72.28 11.63 -16.81
N ARG A 4 -72.61 11.60 -15.49
CA ARG A 4 -71.97 12.42 -14.47
C ARG A 4 -70.62 11.82 -14.21
N MET A 5 -69.51 12.49 -14.64
CA MET A 5 -68.16 12.16 -14.20
C MET A 5 -68.03 12.42 -12.69
N PRO A 6 -67.45 11.48 -11.93
CA PRO A 6 -67.18 11.71 -10.52
C PRO A 6 -66.16 12.85 -10.34
N PRO A 7 -66.22 13.65 -9.28
CA PRO A 7 -65.28 14.72 -9.03
C PRO A 7 -63.88 14.11 -8.81
N LYS A 8 -62.87 14.64 -9.53
CA LYS A 8 -61.47 14.35 -9.21
C LYS A 8 -61.19 14.88 -7.79
N THR A 9 -60.91 14.00 -6.87
CA THR A 9 -60.40 14.36 -5.57
C THR A 9 -58.93 14.78 -5.76
N ASP A 10 -58.65 16.08 -5.77
CA ASP A 10 -57.29 16.61 -5.67
C ASP A 10 -56.79 16.30 -4.22
N ALA A 11 -56.13 15.14 -4.05
CA ALA A 11 -55.47 14.79 -2.82
C ALA A 11 -54.13 15.58 -2.76
N GLY A 12 -54.10 16.65 -1.99
CA GLY A 12 -52.88 17.39 -1.69
C GLY A 12 -51.97 16.58 -0.75
N PHE A 13 -50.63 16.82 -0.86
CA PHE A 13 -49.65 16.21 0.05
C PHE A 13 -49.92 16.60 1.51
N THR A 14 -49.85 15.63 2.41
CA THR A 14 -49.96 15.88 3.83
C THR A 14 -48.63 16.41 4.38
N LEU A 15 -48.70 17.26 5.42
CA LEU A 15 -47.48 17.74 6.10
C LEU A 15 -46.62 16.58 6.61
N LEU A 16 -47.23 15.51 7.09
CA LEU A 16 -46.54 14.30 7.56
C LEU A 16 -45.71 13.64 6.42
N GLU A 17 -46.29 13.54 5.23
CA GLU A 17 -45.66 12.94 4.08
C GLU A 17 -44.40 13.73 3.64
N VAL A 18 -44.48 15.06 3.68
CA VAL A 18 -43.34 15.94 3.42
C VAL A 18 -42.24 15.74 4.45
N ILE A 19 -42.56 15.67 5.74
CA ILE A 19 -41.56 15.45 6.79
C ILE A 19 -40.92 14.08 6.64
N VAL A 20 -41.67 13.02 6.36
CA VAL A 20 -41.11 11.68 6.12
C VAL A 20 -40.22 11.67 4.90
N ALA A 21 -40.60 12.31 3.81
CA ALA A 21 -39.76 12.42 2.60
C ALA A 21 -38.44 13.12 2.89
N PHE A 22 -38.45 14.24 3.65
CA PHE A 22 -37.20 14.92 4.05
C PHE A 22 -36.36 14.06 4.99
N ALA A 23 -36.92 13.33 5.91
CA ALA A 23 -36.19 12.43 6.79
C ALA A 23 -35.49 11.32 6.01
N LEU A 24 -36.17 10.71 5.04
CA LEU A 24 -35.56 9.71 4.15
C LEU A 24 -34.47 10.30 3.28
N LEU A 25 -34.69 11.48 2.72
CA LEU A 25 -33.67 12.17 1.91
C LEU A 25 -32.43 12.49 2.75
N ALA A 26 -32.59 13.07 3.93
CA ALA A 26 -31.48 13.39 4.83
C ALA A 26 -30.68 12.14 5.22
N THR A 27 -31.35 11.05 5.52
CA THR A 27 -30.71 9.77 5.85
C THR A 27 -29.90 9.24 4.66
N THR A 28 -30.49 9.26 3.47
CA THR A 28 -29.84 8.80 2.24
C THR A 28 -28.59 9.60 1.91
N VAL A 29 -28.68 10.94 1.98
CA VAL A 29 -27.53 11.83 1.75
C VAL A 29 -26.42 11.56 2.77
N THR A 30 -26.77 11.38 4.04
CA THR A 30 -25.79 11.08 5.10
C THR A 30 -25.02 9.78 4.82
N VAL A 31 -25.71 8.72 4.41
CA VAL A 31 -25.08 7.44 4.06
C VAL A 31 -24.15 7.60 2.86
N ILE A 32 -24.58 8.32 1.83
CA ILE A 32 -23.74 8.57 0.64
C ILE A 32 -22.47 9.32 1.04
N LEU A 33 -22.57 10.37 1.85
CA LEU A 33 -21.39 11.13 2.31
C LEU A 33 -20.42 10.28 3.15
N GLN A 34 -20.95 9.39 3.98
CA GLN A 34 -20.12 8.44 4.74
C GLN A 34 -19.34 7.49 3.82
N LEU A 35 -19.99 6.96 2.79
CA LEU A 35 -19.34 6.10 1.81
C LEU A 35 -18.24 6.84 1.04
N PHE A 36 -18.48 8.07 0.60
CA PHE A 36 -17.46 8.90 -0.04
C PHE A 36 -16.27 9.16 0.89
N SER A 37 -16.51 9.54 2.12
CA SER A 37 -15.44 9.77 3.10
C SER A 37 -14.59 8.53 3.37
N SER A 38 -15.22 7.35 3.42
CA SER A 38 -14.52 6.08 3.58
C SER A 38 -13.64 5.76 2.37
N ASN A 39 -14.16 5.95 1.16
CA ASN A 39 -13.44 5.68 -0.07
C ASN A 39 -12.22 6.61 -0.25
N LEU A 40 -12.33 7.89 0.07
CA LEU A 40 -11.21 8.82 0.03
C LEU A 40 -10.06 8.42 0.97
N ARG A 41 -10.38 7.89 2.14
CA ARG A 41 -9.37 7.38 3.08
C ARG A 41 -8.64 6.15 2.56
N VAL A 42 -9.34 5.25 1.87
CA VAL A 42 -8.73 4.06 1.25
C VAL A 42 -7.81 4.49 0.11
N LEU A 43 -8.23 5.45 -0.70
CA LEU A 43 -7.45 5.97 -1.82
C LEU A 43 -6.13 6.60 -1.36
N SER A 44 -6.16 7.49 -0.37
CA SER A 44 -4.96 8.08 0.23
C SER A 44 -3.98 7.04 0.77
N THR A 45 -4.49 6.00 1.42
CA THR A 45 -3.66 4.89 1.91
C THR A 45 -3.02 4.09 0.77
N SER A 46 -3.71 3.94 -0.35
CA SER A 46 -3.21 3.23 -1.52
C SER A 46 -2.11 4.00 -2.24
N GLU A 47 -2.22 5.32 -2.32
CA GLU A 47 -1.19 6.18 -2.90
C GLU A 47 0.12 6.08 -2.11
N ASP A 48 0.08 6.19 -0.79
CA ASP A 48 1.26 6.02 0.07
C ASP A 48 1.96 4.67 -0.18
N PHE A 49 1.17 3.60 -0.35
CA PHE A 49 1.70 2.27 -0.59
C PHE A 49 2.34 2.11 -1.98
N VAL A 50 1.77 2.73 -3.00
CA VAL A 50 2.33 2.74 -4.36
C VAL A 50 3.68 3.46 -4.38
N TRP A 51 3.77 4.64 -3.76
CA TRP A 51 5.02 5.37 -3.64
C TRP A 51 6.07 4.61 -2.85
N ALA A 52 5.68 4.01 -1.72
CA ALA A 52 6.58 3.18 -0.93
C ALA A 52 7.11 1.99 -1.73
N THR A 53 6.26 1.33 -2.52
CA THR A 53 6.67 0.21 -3.38
C THR A 53 7.69 0.65 -4.42
N ALA A 54 7.43 1.74 -5.13
CA ALA A 54 8.33 2.27 -6.13
C ALA A 54 9.71 2.63 -5.53
N ARG A 55 9.74 3.21 -4.33
CA ARG A 55 10.98 3.53 -3.60
C ARG A 55 11.74 2.27 -3.16
N ALA A 56 11.02 1.29 -2.62
CA ALA A 56 11.64 0.03 -2.20
C ALA A 56 12.23 -0.74 -3.39
N GLU A 57 11.55 -0.75 -4.54
CA GLU A 57 12.07 -1.33 -5.78
C GLU A 57 13.30 -0.59 -6.30
N ALA A 58 13.32 0.74 -6.25
CA ALA A 58 14.48 1.54 -6.65
C ALA A 58 15.68 1.23 -5.76
N ALA A 59 15.51 1.19 -4.45
CA ALA A 59 16.58 0.84 -3.50
C ALA A 59 17.05 -0.61 -3.69
N MET A 60 16.17 -1.54 -4.00
CA MET A 60 16.52 -2.92 -4.32
C MET A 60 17.36 -2.99 -5.58
N ARG A 61 16.97 -2.31 -6.67
CA ARG A 61 17.75 -2.26 -7.92
C ARG A 61 19.12 -1.66 -7.70
N GLU A 62 19.20 -0.50 -7.04
CA GLU A 62 20.47 0.14 -6.71
C GLU A 62 21.40 -0.78 -5.92
N THR A 63 20.84 -1.52 -4.95
CA THR A 63 21.61 -2.49 -4.18
C THR A 63 22.09 -3.65 -5.05
N LEU A 64 21.24 -4.17 -5.93
CA LEU A 64 21.59 -5.29 -6.80
C LEU A 64 22.60 -4.92 -7.89
N ASP A 65 22.64 -3.66 -8.31
CA ASP A 65 23.56 -3.16 -9.33
C ASP A 65 24.98 -2.96 -8.77
N ARG A 66 25.15 -2.95 -7.45
CA ARG A 66 26.49 -2.90 -6.84
C ARG A 66 27.26 -4.18 -7.14
N GLU A 67 28.51 -4.02 -7.62
CA GLU A 67 29.37 -5.17 -7.92
C GLU A 67 29.75 -5.95 -6.66
N ASN A 68 30.00 -5.24 -5.55
CA ASN A 68 30.40 -5.83 -4.28
C ASN A 68 29.27 -5.69 -3.24
N LEU A 69 28.59 -6.79 -2.98
CA LEU A 69 27.57 -6.89 -1.94
C LEU A 69 28.21 -7.37 -0.62
N ALA A 70 28.50 -6.44 0.28
CA ALA A 70 28.99 -6.79 1.60
C ALA A 70 27.83 -7.26 2.49
N VAL A 71 28.05 -8.38 3.19
CA VAL A 71 27.08 -8.86 4.22
C VAL A 71 26.99 -7.84 5.34
N GLY A 72 25.77 -7.46 5.69
CA GLY A 72 25.51 -6.47 6.72
C GLY A 72 24.16 -5.81 6.58
N THR A 73 23.90 -4.84 7.45
CA THR A 73 22.69 -4.01 7.42
C THR A 73 23.10 -2.55 7.33
N SER A 74 22.48 -1.83 6.40
CA SER A 74 22.61 -0.37 6.28
C SER A 74 21.22 0.26 6.37
N SER A 75 21.16 1.45 6.99
CA SER A 75 19.92 2.20 7.12
C SER A 75 20.16 3.63 6.67
N GLU A 76 19.27 4.14 5.85
CA GLU A 76 19.29 5.49 5.32
C GLU A 76 17.89 6.10 5.45
N THR A 77 17.83 7.35 5.90
CA THR A 77 16.57 8.10 5.93
C THR A 77 16.57 9.13 4.82
N THR A 78 15.56 9.06 3.96
CA THR A 78 15.39 10.00 2.86
C THR A 78 14.83 11.33 3.34
N SER A 79 15.06 12.40 2.59
CA SER A 79 14.50 13.74 2.87
C SER A 79 12.96 13.77 2.90
N GLU A 80 12.32 12.76 2.34
CA GLU A 80 10.85 12.62 2.28
C GLU A 80 10.28 11.89 3.50
N GLY A 81 11.12 11.53 4.48
CA GLY A 81 10.69 10.88 5.73
C GLY A 81 10.50 9.36 5.63
N TYR A 82 11.04 8.72 4.57
CA TYR A 82 11.13 7.27 4.48
C TYR A 82 12.46 6.78 5.08
N THR A 83 12.41 5.71 5.86
CA THR A 83 13.60 5.00 6.31
C THR A 83 13.74 3.72 5.51
N VAL A 84 14.86 3.60 4.80
CA VAL A 84 15.22 2.42 3.99
C VAL A 84 16.28 1.64 4.75
N GLU A 85 15.97 0.43 5.16
CA GLU A 85 16.90 -0.51 5.79
C GLU A 85 17.20 -1.65 4.80
N THR A 86 18.46 -1.77 4.40
CA THR A 86 18.93 -2.81 3.48
C THR A 86 19.72 -3.83 4.26
N THR A 87 19.32 -5.09 4.21
CA THR A 87 19.99 -6.21 4.85
C THR A 87 20.48 -7.21 3.81
N ILE A 88 21.75 -7.55 3.87
CA ILE A 88 22.39 -8.55 3.00
C ILE A 88 22.92 -9.67 3.87
N SER A 89 22.49 -10.89 3.64
CA SER A 89 22.89 -12.07 4.38
C SER A 89 23.23 -13.24 3.46
N LYS A 90 24.16 -14.10 3.88
CA LYS A 90 24.45 -15.35 3.17
C LYS A 90 23.37 -16.38 3.49
N VAL A 91 22.89 -17.04 2.45
CA VAL A 91 21.88 -18.09 2.60
C VAL A 91 22.33 -19.34 1.83
N LEU A 92 21.74 -20.49 2.17
CA LEU A 92 22.04 -21.79 1.55
C LEU A 92 23.52 -22.19 1.57
N GLU A 93 24.30 -21.74 2.56
CA GLU A 93 25.73 -21.99 2.68
C GLU A 93 26.09 -23.48 2.59
N THR A 94 25.27 -24.35 3.19
CA THR A 94 25.47 -25.82 3.17
C THR A 94 25.36 -26.37 1.73
N ARG A 95 24.46 -25.81 0.93
CA ARG A 95 24.23 -26.27 -0.45
C ARG A 95 25.24 -25.70 -1.44
N THR A 96 25.79 -24.53 -1.16
CA THR A 96 26.74 -23.83 -2.04
C THR A 96 28.19 -24.04 -1.64
N ARG A 97 28.47 -24.82 -0.59
CA ARG A 97 29.82 -25.00 -0.02
C ARG A 97 30.84 -25.50 -1.04
N GLU A 98 30.43 -26.40 -1.92
CA GLU A 98 31.30 -27.03 -2.94
C GLU A 98 31.26 -26.29 -4.29
N LEU A 99 30.46 -25.24 -4.40
CA LEU A 99 30.34 -24.45 -5.60
C LEU A 99 31.20 -23.18 -5.54
N PRO A 100 31.73 -22.72 -6.66
CA PRO A 100 32.44 -21.44 -6.73
C PRO A 100 31.49 -20.22 -6.66
N LEU A 101 30.33 -20.42 -6.06
CA LEU A 101 29.24 -19.46 -5.99
C LEU A 101 28.73 -19.34 -4.55
N GLU A 102 28.26 -18.16 -4.18
CA GLU A 102 27.55 -17.89 -2.95
C GLU A 102 26.15 -17.33 -3.25
N MET A 103 25.18 -17.68 -2.41
CA MET A 103 23.83 -17.14 -2.49
C MET A 103 23.66 -16.08 -1.41
N LEU A 104 23.31 -14.88 -1.82
CA LEU A 104 22.98 -13.78 -0.93
C LEU A 104 21.50 -13.49 -0.96
N GLU A 105 20.88 -13.37 0.21
CA GLU A 105 19.53 -12.79 0.36
C GLU A 105 19.72 -11.28 0.56
N VAL A 106 19.02 -10.52 -0.25
CA VAL A 106 18.95 -9.06 -0.13
C VAL A 106 17.54 -8.71 0.29
N GLY A 107 17.40 -8.10 1.46
CA GLY A 107 16.15 -7.58 2.01
C GLY A 107 16.18 -6.07 2.04
N VAL A 108 15.14 -5.41 1.55
CA VAL A 108 14.92 -3.97 1.68
C VAL A 108 13.64 -3.78 2.46
N LYS A 109 13.75 -3.17 3.64
CA LYS A 109 12.62 -2.75 4.47
C LYS A 109 12.48 -1.24 4.36
N LEU A 110 11.32 -0.80 3.90
CA LEU A 110 10.95 0.60 3.85
C LEU A 110 9.94 0.88 4.96
N SER A 111 10.22 1.89 5.79
CA SER A 111 9.32 2.35 6.85
C SER A 111 8.95 3.82 6.63
N TRP A 112 7.70 4.18 6.89
CA TRP A 112 7.20 5.56 6.78
C TRP A 112 6.09 5.84 7.78
N SER A 113 5.90 7.11 8.10
CA SER A 113 4.80 7.56 8.96
C SER A 113 3.54 7.73 8.14
N GLY A 114 2.54 6.91 8.40
CA GLY A 114 1.20 7.03 7.82
C GLY A 114 0.21 7.70 8.77
N VAL A 115 -0.98 8.01 8.28
CA VAL A 115 -2.07 8.65 9.07
C VAL A 115 -2.47 7.86 10.31
N ARG A 116 -2.24 6.54 10.34
CA ARG A 116 -2.59 5.63 11.44
C ARG A 116 -1.38 5.09 12.22
N GLY A 117 -0.22 5.71 12.08
CA GLY A 117 1.02 5.27 12.71
C GLY A 117 2.08 4.85 11.71
N GLU A 118 3.16 4.29 12.22
CA GLU A 118 4.26 3.80 11.40
C GLU A 118 3.83 2.59 10.55
N ARG A 119 4.20 2.62 9.28
CA ARG A 119 3.97 1.55 8.32
C ARG A 119 5.29 1.08 7.77
N SER A 120 5.35 -0.17 7.40
CA SER A 120 6.52 -0.72 6.75
C SER A 120 6.15 -1.76 5.69
N MET A 121 7.04 -1.92 4.72
CA MET A 121 7.00 -3.01 3.76
C MET A 121 8.38 -3.61 3.62
N VAL A 122 8.43 -4.86 3.20
CA VAL A 122 9.70 -5.59 3.00
C VAL A 122 9.68 -6.23 1.63
N LEU A 123 10.74 -5.97 0.86
CA LEU A 123 11.06 -6.70 -0.37
C LEU A 123 12.25 -7.60 -0.10
N LYS A 124 12.21 -8.83 -0.62
CA LYS A 124 13.32 -9.77 -0.52
C LYS A 124 13.59 -10.40 -1.88
N THR A 125 14.87 -10.56 -2.17
CA THR A 125 15.34 -11.28 -3.35
C THR A 125 16.60 -12.06 -3.05
N MET A 126 17.00 -12.93 -3.95
CA MET A 126 18.25 -13.68 -3.85
C MET A 126 19.15 -13.35 -5.04
N LYS A 127 20.41 -13.09 -4.77
CA LYS A 127 21.45 -12.85 -5.79
C LYS A 127 22.53 -13.92 -5.66
N MET A 128 22.88 -14.50 -6.78
CA MET A 128 24.02 -15.42 -6.88
C MET A 128 25.26 -14.60 -7.23
N VAL A 129 26.30 -14.75 -6.44
CA VAL A 129 27.59 -14.08 -6.66
C VAL A 129 28.72 -15.10 -6.73
N LYS A 130 29.77 -14.81 -7.47
CA LYS A 130 30.99 -15.63 -7.45
C LYS A 130 31.64 -15.51 -6.07
N ARG A 131 32.03 -16.65 -5.50
CA ARG A 131 32.84 -16.66 -4.30
C ARG A 131 34.22 -16.09 -4.64
N GLU A 132 34.60 -14.98 -4.00
CA GLU A 132 35.98 -14.53 -4.05
C GLU A 132 36.84 -15.56 -3.35
N VAL A 133 37.63 -16.31 -4.14
CA VAL A 133 38.70 -17.13 -3.59
C VAL A 133 39.79 -16.14 -3.18
N VAL A 134 39.85 -15.81 -1.89
CA VAL A 134 41.00 -15.09 -1.35
C VAL A 134 42.22 -16.00 -1.59
N GLY A 135 42.96 -15.67 -2.61
CA GLY A 135 44.20 -16.37 -2.96
C GLY A 135 45.11 -16.36 -1.75
N ARG A 136 45.34 -17.52 -1.14
CA ARG A 136 46.48 -17.71 -0.27
C ARG A 136 47.72 -17.48 -1.14
N ILE A 137 48.42 -16.38 -0.83
CA ILE A 137 49.81 -16.20 -1.18
C ILE A 137 50.65 -17.08 -0.25
#